data_a44627cdee988d544ab22f165fdb7725
#
_entry.id   a44627cdee988d544ab22f165fdb7725
#
_cell.length_a   1.000
_cell.length_b   1.000
_cell.length_c   1.000
_cell.angle_alpha   90.00
_cell.angle_beta   90.00
_cell.angle_gamma   90.00
#
_symmetry.space_group_name_H-M   'P 1'
#
loop_
_entity.id
_entity.type
_entity.pdbx_description
1 polymer ?
#
loop_
_entity_poly.entity_id
_entity_poly.type
_entity_poly.pdbx_seq_one_letter_code
_entity_poly.pdbx_strand_id
1 'polypeptide(L)'
;QLEKLYEQYKEKYRIIKKQRKIALGEEIPSIEKYRLEPNSMQVGFIINLKKIIESGEKKALLISATGTGKTYASAFALRELKFKRMLFLVHRGQIAKQSLKSYRKVFGNDISMGLVTGKHQDYDVDFIFATIQTLSKDEVLKKYDRQAFDAIVIDEAHHSSASSYKKVMDYFT
;
A
#
# COMPACT_ATOMS: atom_id res chain seq x y z
N GLN A 1 19.43 -16.17 7.22
CA GLN A 1 19.02 -14.82 7.68
C GLN A 1 17.49 -14.67 7.71
N LEU A 2 16.76 -15.20 6.71
CA LEU A 2 15.29 -15.19 6.63
C LEU A 2 14.64 -16.04 7.71
N GLU A 3 15.17 -17.23 7.99
CA GLU A 3 14.69 -18.09 9.08
C GLU A 3 14.83 -17.43 10.45
N LYS A 4 15.93 -16.74 10.67
CA LYS A 4 16.20 -16.01 11.93
C LYS A 4 15.22 -14.86 12.15
N LEU A 5 14.88 -14.13 11.08
CA LEU A 5 13.86 -13.08 11.10
C LEU A 5 12.45 -13.65 11.35
N TYR A 6 12.15 -14.78 10.74
CA TYR A 6 10.87 -15.48 10.89
C TYR A 6 10.68 -16.03 12.30
N GLU A 7 11.74 -16.60 12.91
CA GLU A 7 11.69 -17.05 14.31
C GLU A 7 11.57 -15.88 15.29
N GLN A 8 12.26 -14.78 15.06
CA GLN A 8 12.10 -13.55 15.86
C GLN A 8 10.68 -12.99 15.76
N TYR A 9 10.07 -13.06 14.56
CA TYR A 9 8.69 -12.64 14.34
C TYR A 9 7.69 -13.56 15.06
N LYS A 10 7.89 -14.88 14.96
CA LYS A 10 7.08 -15.87 15.70
C LYS A 10 7.13 -15.68 17.21
N GLU A 11 8.31 -15.42 17.75
CA GLU A 11 8.50 -15.23 19.18
C GLU A 11 7.83 -13.94 19.65
N LYS A 12 7.99 -12.84 18.91
CA LYS A 12 7.30 -11.57 19.16
C LYS A 12 5.77 -11.71 19.11
N TYR A 13 5.25 -12.46 18.14
CA TYR A 13 3.82 -12.75 18.02
C TYR A 13 3.31 -13.63 19.19
N ARG A 14 4.12 -14.58 19.63
CA ARG A 14 3.83 -15.46 20.78
C ARG A 14 3.77 -14.68 22.08
N ILE A 15 4.68 -13.75 22.28
CA ILE A 15 4.71 -12.84 23.44
C ILE A 15 3.47 -11.95 23.44
N ILE A 16 3.13 -11.34 22.33
CA ILE A 16 1.93 -10.51 22.18
C ILE A 16 0.66 -11.32 22.46
N LYS A 17 0.58 -12.56 21.96
CA LYS A 17 -0.57 -13.45 22.20
C LYS A 17 -0.68 -13.89 23.66
N LYS A 18 0.46 -14.06 24.34
CA LYS A 18 0.51 -14.38 25.76
C LYS A 18 0.11 -13.19 26.64
N GLN A 19 0.58 -12.00 26.30
CA GLN A 19 0.18 -10.76 26.95
C GLN A 19 -1.33 -10.47 26.76
N ARG A 20 -1.91 -10.79 25.60
CA ARG A 20 -3.35 -10.73 25.37
C ARG A 20 -4.16 -11.62 26.30
N LYS A 21 -3.73 -12.86 26.56
CA LYS A 21 -4.41 -13.78 27.45
C LYS A 21 -4.37 -13.31 28.90
N ILE A 22 -3.31 -12.65 29.30
CA ILE A 22 -3.13 -12.07 30.65
C ILE A 22 -3.99 -10.80 30.79
N ALA A 23 -4.04 -9.95 29.76
CA ALA A 23 -4.83 -8.72 29.76
C ALA A 23 -6.35 -8.93 29.67
N LEU A 24 -6.83 -10.07 29.18
CA LEU A 24 -8.26 -10.41 29.14
C LEU A 24 -8.83 -10.84 30.50
N GLY A 25 -7.99 -10.95 31.52
CA GLY A 25 -8.42 -11.29 32.91
C GLY A 25 -8.47 -10.10 33.88
N GLU A 26 -7.86 -8.97 33.55
CA GLU A 26 -7.82 -7.78 34.42
C GLU A 26 -8.02 -6.50 33.60
N GLU A 27 -9.05 -5.74 33.97
CA GLU A 27 -9.40 -4.38 33.55
C GLU A 27 -8.86 -3.86 32.21
N ILE A 28 -9.77 -3.44 31.34
CA ILE A 28 -9.52 -2.84 30.02
C ILE A 28 -8.65 -1.58 30.18
N PRO A 29 -7.34 -1.65 30.01
CA PRO A 29 -6.57 -0.44 29.76
C PRO A 29 -6.83 -0.01 28.32
N SER A 30 -6.92 1.30 28.12
CA SER A 30 -7.07 2.01 26.85
C SER A 30 -6.62 1.22 25.63
N ILE A 31 -7.49 1.11 24.64
CA ILE A 31 -7.25 0.47 23.35
C ILE A 31 -5.93 0.98 22.77
N GLU A 32 -4.84 0.30 23.04
CA GLU A 32 -3.62 0.45 22.27
C GLU A 32 -3.99 0.05 20.84
N LYS A 33 -3.87 0.99 19.91
CA LYS A 33 -4.10 0.78 18.49
C LYS A 33 -3.13 -0.30 18.04
N TYR A 34 -3.62 -1.53 17.92
CA TYR A 34 -2.82 -2.63 17.37
C TYR A 34 -2.38 -2.26 15.97
N ARG A 35 -1.10 -1.99 15.81
CA ARG A 35 -0.50 -1.79 14.49
C ARG A 35 -0.50 -3.13 13.77
N LEU A 36 -1.13 -3.20 12.61
CA LEU A 36 -1.11 -4.40 11.79
C LEU A 36 0.34 -4.73 11.40
N GLU A 37 0.72 -6.01 11.54
CA GLU A 37 2.05 -6.49 11.18
C GLU A 37 1.96 -7.36 9.92
N PRO A 38 2.99 -7.31 9.04
CA PRO A 38 3.01 -8.13 7.83
C PRO A 38 3.17 -9.61 8.16
N ASN A 39 2.56 -10.48 7.37
CA ASN A 39 2.77 -11.93 7.43
C ASN A 39 4.08 -12.32 6.70
N SER A 40 4.46 -13.61 6.76
CA SER A 40 5.72 -14.10 6.18
C SER A 40 5.86 -13.83 4.68
N MET A 41 4.79 -13.97 3.91
CA MET A 41 4.78 -13.69 2.47
C MET A 41 5.00 -12.19 2.21
N GLN A 42 4.35 -11.34 2.98
CA GLN A 42 4.47 -9.89 2.86
C GLN A 42 5.85 -9.39 3.28
N VAL A 43 6.46 -9.99 4.31
CA VAL A 43 7.86 -9.74 4.70
C VAL A 43 8.82 -10.11 3.56
N GLY A 44 8.63 -11.28 2.95
CA GLY A 44 9.44 -11.70 1.80
C GLY A 44 9.33 -10.73 0.62
N PHE A 45 8.14 -10.25 0.34
CA PHE A 45 7.91 -9.22 -0.69
C PHE A 45 8.65 -7.91 -0.37
N ILE A 46 8.55 -7.41 0.86
CA ILE A 46 9.22 -6.17 1.29
C ILE A 46 10.74 -6.27 1.12
N ILE A 47 11.33 -7.41 1.54
CA ILE A 47 12.78 -7.64 1.42
C ILE A 47 13.20 -7.64 -0.06
N ASN A 48 12.45 -8.32 -0.92
CA ASN A 48 12.77 -8.39 -2.34
C ASN A 48 12.60 -7.02 -3.02
N LEU A 49 11.53 -6.30 -2.70
CA LEU A 49 11.30 -4.95 -3.22
C LEU A 49 12.43 -3.99 -2.81
N LYS A 50 12.88 -4.07 -1.56
CA LYS A 50 14.02 -3.28 -1.08
C LYS A 50 15.28 -3.55 -1.90
N LYS A 51 15.61 -4.83 -2.16
CA LYS A 51 16.76 -5.21 -3.01
C LYS A 51 16.65 -4.67 -4.43
N ILE A 52 15.45 -4.72 -5.03
CA ILE A 52 15.19 -4.18 -6.36
C ILE A 52 15.46 -2.67 -6.40
N ILE A 53 14.97 -1.94 -5.41
CA ILE A 53 15.20 -0.49 -5.31
C ILE A 53 16.71 -0.18 -5.09
N GLU A 54 17.38 -0.92 -4.21
CA GLU A 54 18.81 -0.77 -3.94
C GLU A 54 19.69 -1.09 -5.14
N SER A 55 19.22 -1.95 -6.08
CA SER A 55 19.90 -2.20 -7.37
C SER A 55 19.68 -1.10 -8.42
N GLY A 56 18.91 -0.07 -8.09
CA GLY A 56 18.60 1.05 -9.01
C GLY A 56 17.41 0.79 -9.94
N GLU A 57 16.75 -0.36 -9.82
CA GLU A 57 15.57 -0.68 -10.61
C GLU A 57 14.36 0.12 -10.13
N LYS A 58 13.59 0.64 -11.09
CA LYS A 58 12.42 1.49 -10.80
C LYS A 58 11.08 0.75 -10.88
N LYS A 59 11.07 -0.53 -11.27
CA LYS A 59 9.85 -1.31 -11.50
C LYS A 59 9.94 -2.66 -10.82
N ALA A 60 8.84 -3.05 -10.17
CA ALA A 60 8.70 -4.37 -9.56
C ALA A 60 7.32 -4.94 -9.84
N LEU A 61 7.22 -6.25 -9.98
CA LEU A 61 5.96 -6.96 -10.18
C LEU A 61 5.74 -7.96 -9.04
N LEU A 62 4.61 -7.82 -8.35
CA LEU A 62 4.14 -8.80 -7.36
C LEU A 62 3.13 -9.74 -8.00
N ILE A 63 3.52 -11.00 -8.16
CA ILE A 63 2.61 -12.07 -8.58
C ILE A 63 2.21 -12.90 -7.36
N SER A 64 0.92 -12.96 -7.09
CA SER A 64 0.38 -13.71 -5.96
C SER A 64 -1.07 -14.11 -6.23
N ALA A 65 -1.54 -15.20 -5.65
CA ALA A 65 -2.92 -15.66 -5.80
C ALA A 65 -3.93 -14.61 -5.28
N THR A 66 -5.18 -14.71 -5.71
CA THR A 66 -6.27 -13.88 -5.17
C THR A 66 -6.48 -14.18 -3.69
N GLY A 67 -6.81 -13.15 -2.90
CA GLY A 67 -7.05 -13.32 -1.46
C GLY A 67 -5.80 -13.41 -0.57
N THR A 68 -4.59 -13.42 -1.11
CA THR A 68 -3.34 -13.49 -0.33
C THR A 68 -2.95 -12.18 0.36
N GLY A 69 -3.74 -11.12 0.19
CA GLY A 69 -3.46 -9.84 0.82
C GLY A 69 -2.47 -8.95 0.06
N LYS A 70 -2.48 -8.98 -1.29
CA LYS A 70 -1.62 -8.11 -2.13
C LYS A 70 -1.72 -6.64 -1.78
N THR A 71 -2.92 -6.13 -1.54
CA THR A 71 -3.15 -4.73 -1.13
C THR A 71 -2.47 -4.40 0.20
N TYR A 72 -2.49 -5.34 1.16
CA TYR A 72 -1.75 -5.19 2.40
C TYR A 72 -0.24 -5.30 2.20
N ALA A 73 0.21 -6.19 1.30
CA ALA A 73 1.63 -6.32 0.97
C ALA A 73 2.21 -5.01 0.44
N SER A 74 1.51 -4.35 -0.49
CA SER A 74 1.92 -3.03 -0.99
C SER A 74 1.88 -1.95 0.10
N ALA A 75 0.83 -1.94 0.94
CA ALA A 75 0.73 -0.98 2.05
C ALA A 75 1.88 -1.13 3.06
N PHE A 76 2.20 -2.36 3.47
CA PHE A 76 3.32 -2.62 4.35
C PHE A 76 4.66 -2.26 3.71
N ALA A 77 4.85 -2.56 2.43
CA ALA A 77 6.07 -2.20 1.71
C ALA A 77 6.29 -0.69 1.70
N LEU A 78 5.27 0.10 1.39
CA LEU A 78 5.35 1.55 1.40
C LEU A 78 5.64 2.11 2.80
N ARG A 79 5.05 1.51 3.84
CA ARG A 79 5.30 1.89 5.22
C ARG A 79 6.74 1.62 5.65
N GLU A 80 7.23 0.41 5.39
CA GLU A 80 8.58 -0.02 5.81
C GLU A 80 9.69 0.69 5.01
N LEU A 81 9.43 0.98 3.73
CA LEU A 81 10.35 1.72 2.86
C LEU A 81 10.18 3.25 2.96
N LYS A 82 9.25 3.72 3.82
CA LYS A 82 9.05 5.14 4.16
C LYS A 82 8.69 6.03 2.96
N PHE A 83 7.93 5.51 2.01
CA PHE A 83 7.38 6.34 0.94
C PHE A 83 6.38 7.37 1.51
N LYS A 84 6.45 8.59 1.04
CA LYS A 84 5.65 9.72 1.54
C LYS A 84 4.46 10.03 0.65
N ARG A 85 4.62 9.91 -0.66
CA ARG A 85 3.57 10.21 -1.63
C ARG A 85 3.35 9.04 -2.58
N MET A 86 2.11 8.59 -2.70
CA MET A 86 1.78 7.40 -3.47
C MET A 86 0.52 7.60 -4.30
N LEU A 87 0.57 7.09 -5.53
CA LEU A 87 -0.58 6.96 -6.42
C LEU A 87 -0.96 5.48 -6.56
N PHE A 88 -2.19 5.12 -6.14
CA PHE A 88 -2.75 3.78 -6.30
C PHE A 88 -3.76 3.78 -7.45
N LEU A 89 -3.46 3.06 -8.52
CA LEU A 89 -4.28 3.00 -9.73
C LEU A 89 -5.08 1.72 -9.80
N VAL A 90 -6.37 1.87 -10.04
CA VAL A 90 -7.32 0.76 -10.22
C VAL A 90 -8.27 1.03 -11.39
N HIS A 91 -8.93 -0.01 -11.85
CA HIS A 91 -9.95 0.12 -12.89
C HIS A 91 -11.32 0.54 -12.34
N ARG A 92 -11.67 0.16 -11.10
CA ARG A 92 -13.01 0.38 -10.51
C ARG A 92 -12.95 1.19 -9.21
N GLY A 93 -13.85 2.16 -9.06
CA GLY A 93 -13.93 3.02 -7.86
C GLY A 93 -14.23 2.26 -6.55
N GLN A 94 -14.92 1.12 -6.60
CA GLN A 94 -15.12 0.27 -5.42
C GLN A 94 -13.78 -0.31 -4.91
N ILE A 95 -12.90 -0.74 -5.83
CA ILE A 95 -11.57 -1.24 -5.49
C ILE A 95 -10.73 -0.12 -4.88
N ALA A 96 -10.78 1.09 -5.44
CA ALA A 96 -10.11 2.27 -4.88
C ALA A 96 -10.53 2.51 -3.41
N LYS A 97 -11.84 2.51 -3.14
CA LYS A 97 -12.37 2.66 -1.77
C LYS A 97 -11.93 1.55 -0.82
N GLN A 98 -11.94 0.31 -1.29
CA GLN A 98 -11.54 -0.85 -0.49
C GLN A 98 -10.03 -0.83 -0.18
N SER A 99 -9.21 -0.47 -1.17
CA SER A 99 -7.77 -0.33 -1.00
C SER A 99 -7.44 0.80 -0.04
N LEU A 100 -8.08 1.96 -0.14
CA LEU A 100 -7.94 3.05 0.81
C LEU A 100 -8.25 2.61 2.25
N LYS A 101 -9.35 1.87 2.46
CA LYS A 101 -9.70 1.32 3.79
C LYS A 101 -8.62 0.37 4.33
N SER A 102 -8.05 -0.48 3.47
CA SER A 102 -6.97 -1.40 3.84
C SER A 102 -5.70 -0.65 4.21
N TYR A 103 -5.34 0.37 3.46
CA TYR A 103 -4.19 1.23 3.77
C TYR A 103 -4.38 2.01 5.08
N ARG A 104 -5.56 2.54 5.35
CA ARG A 104 -5.87 3.19 6.63
C ARG A 104 -5.68 2.27 7.84
N LYS A 105 -5.96 0.97 7.70
CA LYS A 105 -5.69 -0.01 8.76
C LYS A 105 -4.19 -0.18 9.04
N VAL A 106 -3.34 -0.01 8.02
CA VAL A 106 -1.88 -0.15 8.13
C VAL A 106 -1.22 1.12 8.65
N PHE A 107 -1.65 2.28 8.15
CA PHE A 107 -1.03 3.58 8.45
C PHE A 107 -1.74 4.35 9.57
N GLY A 108 -2.97 4.01 9.90
CA GLY A 108 -3.77 4.80 10.83
C GLY A 108 -4.09 6.19 10.27
N ASN A 109 -3.81 7.23 11.05
CA ASN A 109 -3.98 8.64 10.67
C ASN A 109 -2.66 9.34 10.36
N ASP A 110 -1.55 8.60 10.25
CA ASP A 110 -0.21 9.17 10.08
C ASP A 110 0.00 9.76 8.67
N ILE A 111 -0.83 9.35 7.70
CA ILE A 111 -0.75 9.79 6.31
C ILE A 111 -2.14 10.20 5.83
N SER A 112 -2.23 11.33 5.13
CA SER A 112 -3.46 11.77 4.49
C SER A 112 -3.79 10.91 3.28
N MET A 113 -5.05 10.47 3.16
CA MET A 113 -5.48 9.56 2.09
C MET A 113 -6.81 10.02 1.50
N GLY A 114 -6.90 9.99 0.18
CA GLY A 114 -8.10 10.40 -0.55
C GLY A 114 -8.35 9.63 -1.83
N LEU A 115 -9.49 9.93 -2.44
CA LEU A 115 -10.00 9.29 -3.64
C LEU A 115 -10.03 10.29 -4.81
N VAL A 116 -9.55 9.85 -5.97
CA VAL A 116 -9.74 10.56 -7.24
C VAL A 116 -10.48 9.64 -8.21
N THR A 117 -11.80 9.78 -8.23
CA THR A 117 -12.73 8.98 -9.02
C THR A 117 -13.78 9.89 -9.66
N GLY A 118 -14.68 9.36 -10.47
CA GLY A 118 -15.74 10.17 -11.06
C GLY A 118 -16.65 10.91 -10.06
N LYS A 119 -16.62 10.49 -8.77
CA LYS A 119 -17.44 11.08 -7.69
C LYS A 119 -16.62 11.78 -6.59
N HIS A 120 -15.33 11.56 -6.52
CA HIS A 120 -14.44 12.06 -5.47
C HIS A 120 -13.23 12.75 -6.09
N GLN A 121 -12.82 13.89 -5.52
CA GLN A 121 -11.80 14.76 -6.07
C GLN A 121 -10.83 15.24 -4.96
N ASP A 122 -10.30 14.31 -4.16
CA ASP A 122 -9.36 14.58 -3.09
C ASP A 122 -7.94 14.69 -3.65
N TYR A 123 -7.60 15.84 -4.24
CA TYR A 123 -6.31 16.01 -4.94
C TYR A 123 -5.14 16.34 -4.02
N ASP A 124 -5.39 16.96 -2.87
CA ASP A 124 -4.36 17.48 -1.97
C ASP A 124 -4.16 16.56 -0.74
N VAL A 125 -3.76 15.33 -1.02
CA VAL A 125 -3.44 14.31 0.00
C VAL A 125 -2.19 13.54 -0.40
N ASP A 126 -1.54 12.89 0.58
CA ASP A 126 -0.30 12.16 0.36
C ASP A 126 -0.51 10.87 -0.45
N PHE A 127 -1.51 10.08 -0.07
CA PHE A 127 -1.83 8.83 -0.76
C PHE A 127 -3.15 8.95 -1.51
N ILE A 128 -3.07 8.87 -2.83
CA ILE A 128 -4.20 9.01 -3.73
C ILE A 128 -4.59 7.66 -4.29
N PHE A 129 -5.86 7.31 -4.14
CA PHE A 129 -6.46 6.11 -4.74
C PHE A 129 -7.35 6.54 -5.90
N ALA A 130 -6.89 6.30 -7.11
CA ALA A 130 -7.53 6.83 -8.32
C ALA A 130 -8.02 5.71 -9.25
N THR A 131 -9.13 6.01 -9.94
CA THR A 131 -9.48 5.22 -11.11
C THR A 131 -8.73 5.72 -12.33
N ILE A 132 -8.23 4.79 -13.15
CA ILE A 132 -7.47 5.12 -14.35
C ILE A 132 -8.27 6.00 -15.31
N GLN A 133 -9.58 5.76 -15.43
CA GLN A 133 -10.46 6.55 -16.30
C GLN A 133 -10.58 8.02 -15.88
N THR A 134 -10.48 8.29 -14.58
CA THR A 134 -10.52 9.67 -14.08
C THR A 134 -9.14 10.32 -14.19
N LEU A 135 -8.10 9.62 -13.75
CA LEU A 135 -6.77 10.19 -13.70
C LEU A 135 -6.16 10.43 -15.09
N SER A 136 -6.48 9.61 -16.10
CA SER A 136 -5.98 9.76 -17.47
C SER A 136 -6.55 10.97 -18.24
N LYS A 137 -7.52 11.69 -17.67
CA LYS A 137 -8.01 12.95 -18.24
C LYS A 137 -6.95 14.03 -18.06
N ASP A 138 -6.68 14.80 -19.13
CA ASP A 138 -5.63 15.84 -19.13
C ASP A 138 -5.85 16.90 -18.04
N GLU A 139 -7.09 17.28 -17.79
CA GLU A 139 -7.49 18.24 -16.77
C GLU A 139 -7.19 17.77 -15.33
N VAL A 140 -7.22 16.45 -15.10
CA VAL A 140 -6.92 15.84 -13.80
C VAL A 140 -5.43 15.57 -13.67
N LEU A 141 -4.82 15.02 -14.72
CA LEU A 141 -3.41 14.67 -14.74
C LEU A 141 -2.51 15.91 -14.52
N LYS A 142 -2.86 17.03 -15.17
CA LYS A 142 -2.15 18.31 -15.05
C LYS A 142 -2.26 19.00 -13.68
N LYS A 143 -3.11 18.49 -12.76
CA LYS A 143 -3.14 18.98 -11.37
C LYS A 143 -1.93 18.52 -10.55
N TYR A 144 -1.18 17.57 -11.06
CA TYR A 144 -0.01 17.01 -10.39
C TYR A 144 1.27 17.33 -11.17
N ASP A 145 2.33 17.61 -10.44
CA ASP A 145 3.66 17.67 -11.03
C ASP A 145 4.10 16.29 -11.49
N ARG A 146 5.00 16.25 -12.48
CA ARG A 146 5.51 14.97 -13.01
C ARG A 146 6.21 14.11 -11.96
N GLN A 147 6.78 14.73 -10.93
CA GLN A 147 7.46 14.09 -9.81
C GLN A 147 6.65 14.12 -8.53
N ALA A 148 5.31 14.23 -8.64
CA ALA A 148 4.44 14.35 -7.47
C ALA A 148 4.42 13.10 -6.57
N PHE A 149 4.78 11.94 -7.07
CA PHE A 149 4.68 10.67 -6.36
C PHE A 149 6.02 9.94 -6.28
N ASP A 150 6.34 9.43 -5.10
CA ASP A 150 7.50 8.58 -4.85
C ASP A 150 7.26 7.14 -5.34
N ALA A 151 6.00 6.73 -5.37
CA ALA A 151 5.61 5.39 -5.81
C ALA A 151 4.25 5.40 -6.54
N ILE A 152 4.14 4.55 -7.55
CA ILE A 152 2.88 4.25 -8.24
C ILE A 152 2.60 2.76 -8.10
N VAL A 153 1.46 2.44 -7.50
CA VAL A 153 0.98 1.07 -7.34
C VAL A 153 -0.15 0.83 -8.34
N ILE A 154 -0.03 -0.18 -9.17
CA ILE A 154 -1.06 -0.59 -10.13
C ILE A 154 -1.63 -1.92 -9.67
N ASP A 155 -2.89 -1.94 -9.29
CA ASP A 155 -3.61 -3.18 -9.03
C ASP A 155 -4.16 -3.74 -10.35
N GLU A 156 -4.18 -5.07 -10.48
CA GLU A 156 -4.54 -5.75 -11.73
C GLU A 156 -3.67 -5.33 -12.93
N ALA A 157 -2.34 -5.44 -12.78
CA ALA A 157 -1.36 -5.01 -13.77
C ALA A 157 -1.54 -5.60 -15.20
N HIS A 158 -2.32 -6.69 -15.35
CA HIS A 158 -2.66 -7.24 -16.65
C HIS A 158 -3.52 -6.28 -17.52
N HIS A 159 -4.16 -5.29 -16.92
CA HIS A 159 -4.83 -4.21 -17.63
C HIS A 159 -3.92 -3.02 -17.97
N SER A 160 -2.68 -3.01 -17.48
CA SER A 160 -1.75 -1.86 -17.61
C SER A 160 -1.24 -1.60 -19.04
N SER A 161 -1.47 -2.52 -19.97
CA SER A 161 -1.19 -2.33 -21.40
C SER A 161 -2.15 -1.38 -22.11
N ALA A 162 -3.28 -1.01 -21.49
CA ALA A 162 -4.22 -0.05 -22.06
C ALA A 162 -3.57 1.34 -22.22
N SER A 163 -3.92 2.05 -23.28
CA SER A 163 -3.39 3.39 -23.59
C SER A 163 -3.48 4.40 -22.44
N SER A 164 -4.53 4.29 -21.63
CA SER A 164 -4.74 5.15 -20.45
C SER A 164 -3.67 4.94 -19.38
N TYR A 165 -3.28 3.69 -19.10
CA TYR A 165 -2.20 3.39 -18.14
C TYR A 165 -0.86 3.89 -18.65
N LYS A 166 -0.56 3.64 -19.94
CA LYS A 166 0.67 4.13 -20.57
C LYS A 166 0.75 5.65 -20.48
N LYS A 167 -0.31 6.37 -20.81
CA LYS A 167 -0.38 7.83 -20.70
C LYS A 167 -0.04 8.33 -19.29
N VAL A 168 -0.63 7.73 -18.25
CA VAL A 168 -0.39 8.11 -16.86
C VAL A 168 1.06 7.79 -16.45
N MET A 169 1.56 6.61 -16.80
CA MET A 169 2.93 6.20 -16.49
C MET A 169 3.97 7.07 -17.18
N ASP A 170 3.74 7.43 -18.45
CA ASP A 170 4.66 8.32 -19.22
C ASP A 170 4.62 9.77 -18.67
N TYR A 171 3.54 10.16 -17.99
CA TYR A 171 3.45 11.49 -17.39
C TYR A 171 4.28 11.60 -16.11
N PHE A 172 4.32 10.57 -15.28
CA PHE A 172 4.98 10.58 -13.96
C PHE A 172 6.41 9.96 -13.98
N THR A 173 7.09 10.00 -15.06
CA THR A 173 8.47 9.48 -15.21
C THR A 173 9.51 10.51 -14.86
#